data_dd4c5212393e5a635c026fc53f065e1d
#
_entry.id   dd4c5212393e5a635c026fc53f065e1d
#
_cell.length_a   1.000
_cell.length_b   1.000
_cell.length_c   1.000
_cell.angle_alpha   90.00
_cell.angle_beta   90.00
_cell.angle_gamma   90.00
#
_symmetry.space_group_name_H-M   'P 1'
#
loop_
_entity.id
_entity.type
_entity.pdbx_description
1 polymer ?
#
loop_
_entity_poly.entity_id
_entity_poly.type
_entity_poly.pdbx_seq_one_letter_code
_entity_poly.pdbx_strand_id
1 'polypeptide(L)'
;MTFSSFEIFKKKSGTLIPISLNKDIPFKSKRIFLIYGNREFVRGNHAHKKCSQFFLPIHGKMELSVIDKKNNKKVKLDSKKGKGVLLKPLTWCKLSFKTKNSVIMVFCDREYEFNDYIENYEDFINIIKKKKK
;
A
#
# COMPACT_ATOMS: atom_id res chain seq x y z
N MET A 1 5.38 6.92 -6.93
CA MET A 1 4.39 5.82 -6.82
C MET A 1 4.42 4.99 -8.08
N THR A 2 4.65 3.72 -7.93
CA THR A 2 4.86 2.80 -9.03
C THR A 2 3.88 1.64 -8.95
N PHE A 3 3.28 1.27 -10.08
CA PHE A 3 2.35 0.15 -10.18
C PHE A 3 3.04 -1.08 -10.72
N SER A 4 2.64 -2.26 -10.22
CA SER A 4 3.07 -3.55 -10.75
C SER A 4 1.85 -4.40 -11.06
N SER A 5 1.90 -5.11 -12.19
CA SER A 5 0.83 -6.02 -12.60
C SER A 5 1.30 -7.46 -12.44
N PHE A 6 0.37 -8.33 -12.04
CA PHE A 6 0.63 -9.74 -11.82
C PHE A 6 -0.12 -10.58 -12.83
N GLU A 7 0.42 -11.74 -13.16
CA GLU A 7 -0.29 -12.71 -13.99
C GLU A 7 -1.47 -13.28 -13.22
N ILE A 8 -2.60 -13.41 -13.89
CA ILE A 8 -3.82 -13.96 -13.31
C ILE A 8 -4.24 -15.18 -14.11
N PHE A 9 -4.30 -16.33 -13.44
CA PHE A 9 -4.75 -17.57 -14.05
C PHE A 9 -6.16 -17.89 -13.58
N LYS A 10 -7.12 -17.87 -14.51
CA LYS A 10 -8.54 -18.11 -14.22
C LYS A 10 -8.98 -19.44 -14.77
N LYS A 11 -9.65 -20.24 -13.92
CA LYS A 11 -10.29 -21.51 -14.29
C LYS A 11 -11.65 -21.57 -13.60
N LYS A 12 -12.49 -22.55 -13.98
CA LYS A 12 -13.76 -22.77 -13.29
C LYS A 12 -13.59 -23.03 -11.80
N SER A 13 -12.46 -23.65 -11.42
CA SER A 13 -12.12 -23.98 -10.03
C SER A 13 -11.66 -22.77 -9.21
N GLY A 14 -11.37 -21.63 -9.85
CA GLY A 14 -10.93 -20.45 -9.14
C GLY A 14 -9.87 -19.65 -9.89
N THR A 15 -9.30 -18.68 -9.19
CA THR A 15 -8.30 -17.74 -9.71
C THR A 15 -7.00 -17.88 -8.91
N LEU A 16 -5.88 -18.01 -9.63
CA LEU A 16 -4.55 -18.08 -9.05
C LEU A 16 -3.73 -16.87 -9.48
N ILE A 17 -3.13 -16.19 -8.50
CA ILE A 17 -2.19 -15.10 -8.77
C ILE A 17 -0.86 -15.46 -8.09
N PRO A 18 0.13 -15.96 -8.85
CA PRO A 18 1.43 -16.27 -8.25
C PRO A 18 2.24 -15.00 -8.01
N ILE A 19 2.94 -14.97 -6.88
CA ILE A 19 3.79 -13.84 -6.51
C ILE A 19 5.15 -14.40 -6.12
N SER A 20 6.18 -14.07 -6.91
CA SER A 20 7.56 -14.43 -6.57
C SER A 20 8.20 -13.27 -5.85
N LEU A 21 8.55 -13.46 -4.58
CA LEU A 21 8.99 -12.37 -3.71
C LEU A 21 10.23 -11.64 -4.20
N ASN A 22 11.16 -12.35 -4.80
CA ASN A 22 12.41 -11.76 -5.28
C ASN A 22 12.32 -11.20 -6.70
N LYS A 23 11.16 -11.33 -7.35
CA LYS A 23 10.96 -10.93 -8.75
C LYS A 23 9.81 -9.93 -8.90
N ASP A 24 8.66 -10.24 -8.29
CA ASP A 24 7.42 -9.49 -8.49
C ASP A 24 7.24 -8.33 -7.51
N ILE A 25 7.86 -8.44 -6.33
CA ILE A 25 7.81 -7.37 -5.33
C ILE A 25 9.05 -6.47 -5.52
N PRO A 26 8.90 -5.15 -5.53
CA PRO A 26 9.98 -4.23 -5.92
C PRO A 26 11.08 -4.05 -4.88
N PHE A 27 11.10 -4.88 -3.83
CA PHE A 27 12.13 -4.85 -2.78
C PHE A 27 12.17 -6.21 -2.09
N LYS A 28 13.18 -6.42 -1.24
CA LYS A 28 13.27 -7.61 -0.40
C LYS A 28 12.29 -7.46 0.77
N SER A 29 11.23 -8.26 0.76
CA SER A 29 10.19 -8.20 1.80
C SER A 29 10.69 -8.82 3.10
N LYS A 30 10.54 -8.09 4.19
CA LYS A 30 10.88 -8.57 5.54
C LYS A 30 9.67 -8.73 6.43
N ARG A 31 8.53 -8.18 6.02
CA ARG A 31 7.28 -8.25 6.78
C ARG A 31 6.11 -8.20 5.80
N ILE A 32 5.09 -8.99 6.10
CA ILE A 32 3.83 -8.96 5.36
C ILE A 32 2.73 -8.84 6.40
N PHE A 33 1.76 -7.98 6.14
CA PHE A 33 0.55 -7.95 6.96
C PHE A 33 -0.68 -7.84 6.09
N LEU A 34 -1.81 -8.27 6.65
CA LEU A 34 -3.10 -8.25 6.00
C LEU A 34 -4.02 -7.29 6.75
N ILE A 35 -4.81 -6.53 6.02
CA ILE A 35 -5.84 -5.69 6.60
C ILE A 35 -7.18 -6.17 6.08
N TYR A 36 -8.09 -6.49 7.00
CA TYR A 36 -9.47 -6.84 6.71
C TYR A 36 -10.33 -5.63 7.03
N GLY A 37 -11.13 -5.19 6.09
CA GLY A 37 -11.96 -4.01 6.28
C GLY A 37 -13.29 -4.10 5.60
N ASN A 38 -14.23 -3.29 6.04
CA ASN A 38 -15.55 -3.19 5.47
C ASN A 38 -15.78 -1.81 4.89
N ARG A 39 -16.85 -1.69 4.10
CA ARG A 39 -17.24 -0.44 3.46
C ARG A 39 -17.19 0.73 4.45
N GLU A 40 -16.59 1.83 4.01
CA GLU A 40 -16.47 3.09 4.73
C GLU A 40 -15.44 3.09 5.87
N PHE A 41 -14.82 1.97 6.19
CA PHE A 41 -13.71 1.97 7.14
C PHE A 41 -12.47 2.57 6.51
N VAL A 42 -11.76 3.35 7.32
CA VAL A 42 -10.55 4.05 6.91
C VAL A 42 -9.40 3.64 7.83
N ARG A 43 -8.25 3.35 7.24
CA ARG A 43 -7.03 3.05 7.97
C ARG A 43 -5.87 3.86 7.39
N GLY A 44 -4.77 3.87 8.13
CA GLY A 44 -3.60 4.62 7.74
C GLY A 44 -3.56 5.98 8.43
N ASN A 45 -3.54 7.07 7.67
CA ASN A 45 -3.30 8.42 8.16
C ASN A 45 -1.93 8.51 8.82
N HIS A 46 -0.93 8.00 8.09
CA HIS A 46 0.46 8.06 8.54
C HIS A 46 1.40 7.97 7.34
N ALA A 47 2.66 8.19 7.61
CA ALA A 47 3.75 7.96 6.68
C ALA A 47 4.85 7.18 7.40
N HIS A 48 5.81 6.68 6.65
CA HIS A 48 6.99 6.01 7.17
C HIS A 48 8.25 6.80 6.84
N LYS A 49 9.19 6.82 7.74
CA LYS A 49 10.48 7.50 7.52
C LYS A 49 11.39 6.69 6.60
N LYS A 50 11.42 5.37 6.78
CA LYS A 50 12.36 4.47 6.09
C LYS A 50 11.68 3.33 5.35
N CYS A 51 10.52 2.86 5.80
CA CYS A 51 9.86 1.69 5.24
C CYS A 51 9.20 1.99 3.90
N SER A 52 9.52 1.16 2.91
CA SER A 52 8.77 1.09 1.66
C SER A 52 7.67 0.04 1.81
N GLN A 53 6.52 0.29 1.23
CA GLN A 53 5.39 -0.61 1.30
C GLN A 53 4.82 -0.87 -0.08
N PHE A 54 4.44 -2.11 -0.33
CA PHE A 54 3.78 -2.50 -1.56
C PHE A 54 2.39 -3.03 -1.22
N PHE A 55 1.36 -2.35 -1.72
CA PHE A 55 -0.05 -2.65 -1.42
C PHE A 55 -0.63 -3.49 -2.54
N LEU A 56 -1.18 -4.66 -2.20
CA LEU A 56 -1.80 -5.56 -3.16
C LEU A 56 -3.22 -5.91 -2.69
N PRO A 57 -4.27 -5.45 -3.39
CA PRO A 57 -5.64 -5.82 -3.02
C PRO A 57 -5.88 -7.31 -3.29
N ILE A 58 -6.41 -8.02 -2.30
CA ILE A 58 -6.67 -9.45 -2.37
C ILE A 58 -8.16 -9.72 -2.63
N HIS A 59 -9.04 -8.95 -1.98
CA HIS A 59 -10.48 -9.08 -2.17
C HIS A 59 -11.14 -7.72 -2.04
N GLY A 60 -12.03 -7.39 -2.97
CA GLY A 60 -12.80 -6.18 -2.93
C GLY A 60 -12.14 -4.99 -3.60
N LYS A 61 -12.70 -3.83 -3.34
CA LYS A 61 -12.24 -2.54 -3.89
C LYS A 61 -11.93 -1.58 -2.78
N MET A 62 -10.91 -0.77 -2.99
CA MET A 62 -10.48 0.23 -2.02
C MET A 62 -9.83 1.41 -2.71
N GLU A 63 -9.66 2.48 -1.99
CA GLU A 63 -9.04 3.70 -2.50
C GLU A 63 -7.91 4.11 -1.57
N LEU A 64 -6.75 4.35 -2.16
CA LEU A 64 -5.57 4.77 -1.42
C LEU A 64 -5.29 6.24 -1.76
N SER A 65 -5.38 7.09 -0.74
CA SER A 65 -5.01 8.49 -0.88
C SER A 65 -3.54 8.63 -0.53
N VAL A 66 -2.76 9.26 -1.40
CA VAL A 66 -1.32 9.39 -1.22
C VAL A 66 -0.87 10.84 -1.40
N ILE A 67 -0.01 11.28 -0.49
CA ILE A 67 0.56 12.63 -0.52
C ILE A 67 2.06 12.50 -0.30
N ASP A 68 2.84 13.02 -1.26
CA ASP A 68 4.28 13.18 -1.11
C ASP A 68 4.68 14.55 -1.63
N LYS A 69 5.97 14.81 -1.81
CA LYS A 69 6.44 16.13 -2.29
C LYS A 69 5.85 16.53 -3.63
N LYS A 70 5.58 15.56 -4.50
CA LYS A 70 5.20 15.81 -5.90
C LYS A 70 3.76 15.41 -6.20
N ASN A 71 3.16 14.57 -5.34
CA ASN A 71 1.89 13.95 -5.64
C ASN A 71 0.87 14.18 -4.52
N ASN A 72 -0.36 14.41 -4.94
CA ASN A 72 -1.53 14.38 -4.06
C ASN A 72 -2.64 13.77 -4.89
N LYS A 73 -2.81 12.47 -4.78
CA LYS A 73 -3.78 11.74 -5.63
C LYS A 73 -4.43 10.59 -4.89
N LYS A 74 -5.52 10.13 -5.51
CA LYS A 74 -6.26 8.98 -5.05
C LYS A 74 -6.10 7.87 -6.09
N VAL A 75 -5.79 6.68 -5.60
CA VAL A 75 -5.58 5.51 -6.43
C VAL A 75 -6.68 4.50 -6.12
N LYS A 76 -7.39 4.07 -7.14
CA LYS A 76 -8.41 3.02 -6.99
C LYS A 76 -7.72 1.67 -7.14
N LEU A 77 -7.95 0.80 -6.16
CA LEU A 77 -7.42 -0.56 -6.15
C LEU A 77 -8.59 -1.54 -6.25
N ASP A 78 -8.44 -2.53 -7.12
CA ASP A 78 -9.45 -3.56 -7.36
C ASP A 78 -8.75 -4.91 -7.44
N SER A 79 -9.15 -5.84 -6.56
CA SER A 79 -8.54 -7.16 -6.49
C SER A 79 -8.60 -7.95 -7.80
N LYS A 80 -9.58 -7.63 -8.66
CA LYS A 80 -9.74 -8.32 -9.95
C LYS A 80 -8.75 -7.87 -11.00
N LYS A 81 -8.04 -6.78 -10.78
CA LYS A 81 -7.11 -6.21 -11.76
C LYS A 81 -5.69 -6.78 -11.69
N GLY A 82 -5.35 -7.49 -10.61
CA GLY A 82 -4.02 -8.05 -10.43
C GLY A 82 -2.93 -6.99 -10.42
N LYS A 83 -3.18 -5.86 -9.79
CA LYS A 83 -2.23 -4.74 -9.71
C LYS A 83 -1.97 -4.34 -8.27
N GLY A 84 -0.70 -4.08 -7.97
CA GLY A 84 -0.29 -3.50 -6.70
C GLY A 84 0.40 -2.17 -6.89
N VAL A 85 0.61 -1.44 -5.82
CA VAL A 85 1.24 -0.12 -5.85
C VAL A 85 2.31 0.01 -4.79
N LEU A 86 3.47 0.53 -5.20
CA LEU A 86 4.59 0.81 -4.32
C LEU A 86 4.48 2.21 -3.74
N LEU A 87 4.56 2.32 -2.43
CA LEU A 87 4.71 3.58 -1.72
C LEU A 87 6.09 3.64 -1.11
N LYS A 88 6.85 4.64 -1.51
CA LYS A 88 8.18 4.89 -0.95
C LYS A 88 8.09 5.57 0.41
N PRO A 89 9.17 5.59 1.20
CA PRO A 89 9.19 6.36 2.44
C PRO A 89 8.80 7.82 2.21
N LEU A 90 8.30 8.45 3.25
CA LEU A 90 7.83 9.84 3.24
C LEU A 90 6.66 10.07 2.26
N THR A 91 5.77 9.09 2.22
CA THR A 91 4.50 9.19 1.54
C THR A 91 3.40 9.03 2.57
N TRP A 92 2.57 10.06 2.75
CA TRP A 92 1.42 9.98 3.63
C TRP A 92 0.31 9.22 2.93
N CYS A 93 -0.26 8.23 3.61
CA CYS A 93 -1.31 7.44 3.01
C CYS A 93 -2.52 7.26 3.92
N LYS A 94 -3.66 7.11 3.26
CA LYS A 94 -4.93 6.78 3.89
C LYS A 94 -5.65 5.77 2.99
N LEU A 95 -6.09 4.68 3.59
CA LEU A 95 -6.77 3.59 2.89
C LEU A 95 -8.25 3.58 3.25
N SER A 96 -9.12 3.67 2.24
CA SER A 96 -10.57 3.61 2.40
C SER A 96 -11.11 2.37 1.71
N PHE A 97 -11.85 1.53 2.44
CA PHE A 97 -12.48 0.35 1.88
C PHE A 97 -13.82 0.72 1.24
N LYS A 98 -14.07 0.24 0.03
CA LYS A 98 -15.28 0.57 -0.73
C LYS A 98 -16.26 -0.59 -0.84
N THR A 99 -15.86 -1.80 -0.45
CA THR A 99 -16.70 -2.99 -0.49
C THR A 99 -16.65 -3.73 0.83
N LYS A 100 -17.65 -4.60 1.05
CA LYS A 100 -17.69 -5.53 2.18
C LYS A 100 -16.54 -6.53 2.09
N ASN A 101 -16.07 -6.99 3.24
CA ASN A 101 -15.08 -8.07 3.34
C ASN A 101 -13.85 -7.83 2.47
N SER A 102 -13.41 -6.59 2.42
CA SER A 102 -12.21 -6.24 1.68
C SER A 102 -10.98 -6.74 2.39
N VAL A 103 -10.00 -7.19 1.60
CA VAL A 103 -8.72 -7.67 2.13
C VAL A 103 -7.61 -7.06 1.29
N ILE A 104 -6.61 -6.47 1.95
CA ILE A 104 -5.41 -5.98 1.29
C ILE A 104 -4.19 -6.57 1.98
N MET A 105 -3.21 -6.97 1.17
CA MET A 105 -1.93 -7.46 1.65
C MET A 105 -0.88 -6.38 1.45
N VAL A 106 -0.07 -6.14 2.49
CA VAL A 106 0.98 -5.13 2.43
C VAL A 106 2.32 -5.80 2.70
N PHE A 107 3.24 -5.62 1.74
CA PHE A 107 4.62 -6.08 1.86
C PHE A 107 5.46 -4.91 2.33
N CYS A 108 6.39 -5.16 3.25
CA CYS A 108 7.26 -4.13 3.80
C CYS A 108 8.71 -4.56 3.67
N ASP A 109 9.60 -3.62 3.37
CA ASP A 109 11.03 -3.90 3.24
C ASP A 109 11.76 -3.87 4.59
N ARG A 110 11.03 -3.62 5.68
CA ARG A 110 11.56 -3.56 7.04
C ARG A 110 10.63 -4.27 8.00
N GLU A 111 11.19 -4.74 9.12
CA GLU A 111 10.40 -5.23 10.23
C GLU A 111 9.67 -4.06 10.90
N TYR A 112 8.69 -4.37 11.74
CA TYR A 112 7.95 -3.35 12.47
C TYR A 112 8.86 -2.53 13.36
N GLU A 113 8.81 -1.21 13.21
CA GLU A 113 9.55 -0.25 14.04
C GLU A 113 8.61 0.90 14.39
N PHE A 114 8.25 1.02 15.66
CA PHE A 114 7.36 2.09 16.11
C PHE A 114 7.88 3.47 15.73
N ASN A 115 9.18 3.71 15.88
CA ASN A 115 9.78 5.00 15.60
C ASN A 115 9.85 5.36 14.11
N ASP A 116 9.52 4.42 13.23
CA ASP A 116 9.49 4.68 11.79
C ASP A 116 8.22 5.40 11.35
N TYR A 117 7.18 5.39 12.18
CA TYR A 117 5.88 5.98 11.85
C TYR A 117 5.87 7.48 12.09
N ILE A 118 5.24 8.20 11.17
CA ILE A 118 4.91 9.61 11.29
C ILE A 118 3.39 9.68 11.32
N GLU A 119 2.81 9.91 12.49
CA GLU A 119 1.34 9.88 12.68
C GLU A 119 0.71 11.27 12.71
N ASN A 120 1.51 12.31 12.87
CA ASN A 120 1.04 13.69 12.87
C ASN A 120 1.30 14.31 11.49
N TYR A 121 0.25 14.79 10.85
CA TYR A 121 0.34 15.33 9.50
C TYR A 121 1.23 16.57 9.40
N GLU A 122 1.19 17.44 10.41
CA GLU A 122 2.05 18.63 10.42
C GLU A 122 3.52 18.26 10.52
N ASP A 123 3.85 17.25 11.31
CA ASP A 123 5.21 16.71 11.39
C ASP A 123 5.66 16.18 10.04
N PHE A 124 4.77 15.45 9.36
CA PHE A 124 5.05 14.94 8.03
C PHE A 124 5.36 16.07 7.05
N ILE A 125 4.53 17.10 7.02
CA ILE A 125 4.72 18.26 6.13
C ILE A 125 6.06 18.94 6.42
N ASN A 126 6.40 19.11 7.69
CA ASN A 126 7.67 19.73 8.08
C ASN A 126 8.88 18.91 7.63
N ILE A 127 8.79 17.58 7.73
CA ILE A 127 9.86 16.69 7.31
C ILE A 127 10.07 16.74 5.81
N ILE A 128 9.02 16.69 5.00
CA ILE A 128 9.17 16.72 3.56
C ILE A 128 9.62 18.09 3.04
N LYS A 129 9.28 19.18 3.74
CA LYS A 129 9.79 20.52 3.42
C LYS A 129 11.29 20.64 3.66
N LYS A 130 11.78 20.10 4.78
CA LYS A 130 13.22 20.12 5.11
C LYS A 130 14.05 19.36 4.10
N LYS A 131 13.52 18.28 3.54
CA LYS A 131 14.22 17.44 2.55
C LYS A 131 14.25 18.05 1.15
N LYS A 132 13.67 19.22 0.93
CA LYS A 132 13.77 19.95 -0.33
C LYS A 132 15.12 20.63 -0.54
N LYS A 133 15.92 20.72 0.49
CA LYS A 133 17.23 21.37 0.38
C LYS A 133 18.31 20.41 -0.10
#